data_ffed1ab3ed614b3244aacace1eee4d7c
#
_entry.id   ffed1ab3ed614b3244aacace1eee4d7c
#
_cell.length_a   1.000
_cell.length_b   1.000
_cell.length_c   1.000
_cell.angle_alpha   90.00
_cell.angle_beta   90.00
_cell.angle_gamma   90.00
#
_symmetry.space_group_name_H-M   'P 1'
#
loop_
_entity.id
_entity.type
_entity.pdbx_description
1 polymer ?
#
loop_
_entity_poly.entity_id
_entity_poly.type
_entity_poly.pdbx_seq_one_letter_code
_entity_poly.pdbx_strand_id
1 'polypeptide(L)'
;MTENTSLQISKELLKAGIEIDGKTYWLMYKKEWELWDYLDIISNFGENKQTIPAPTVNELLDRLPKTITRDKKHYMINIYYSTEWNVIYEYKPQDFITLTLETTIQDALGKMLIYLTKEGLIK
;
A
#
# COMPACT_ATOMS: atom_id res chain seq x y z
N MET A 1 -17.12 -2.35 3.46
CA MET A 1 -16.00 -1.90 2.60
C MET A 1 -14.74 -1.84 3.43
N THR A 2 -13.70 -2.53 3.04
CA THR A 2 -12.46 -2.52 3.80
C THR A 2 -11.59 -1.34 3.36
N GLU A 3 -10.98 -0.68 4.32
CA GLU A 3 -10.03 0.40 4.05
C GLU A 3 -8.59 -0.13 3.97
N ASN A 4 -8.44 -1.44 3.91
CA ASN A 4 -7.13 -2.10 3.94
C ASN A 4 -6.77 -2.64 2.56
N THR A 5 -5.46 -2.82 2.33
CA THR A 5 -5.00 -3.46 1.09
C THR A 5 -5.55 -4.89 1.02
N SER A 6 -5.78 -5.35 -0.21
CA SER A 6 -6.16 -6.74 -0.46
C SER A 6 -5.06 -7.68 0.01
N LEU A 7 -5.40 -8.95 0.18
CA LEU A 7 -4.40 -9.95 0.54
C LEU A 7 -3.27 -10.00 -0.49
N GLN A 8 -3.61 -9.93 -1.78
CA GLN A 8 -2.62 -9.96 -2.86
C GLN A 8 -1.61 -8.82 -2.72
N ILE A 9 -2.09 -7.59 -2.59
CA ILE A 9 -1.21 -6.41 -2.47
C ILE A 9 -0.45 -6.45 -1.14
N SER A 10 -1.09 -6.91 -0.06
CA SER A 10 -0.42 -7.04 1.24
C SER A 10 0.77 -7.99 1.15
N LYS A 11 0.62 -9.12 0.45
CA LYS A 11 1.71 -10.06 0.22
C LYS A 11 2.83 -9.44 -0.61
N GLU A 12 2.48 -8.67 -1.64
CA GLU A 12 3.46 -8.02 -2.51
C GLU A 12 4.23 -6.93 -1.77
N LEU A 13 3.58 -6.19 -0.88
CA LEU A 13 4.25 -5.21 -0.03
C LEU A 13 5.30 -5.89 0.86
N LEU A 14 4.90 -6.96 1.51
CA LEU A 14 5.81 -7.70 2.40
C LEU A 14 6.99 -8.27 1.61
N LYS A 15 6.72 -8.84 0.44
CA LYS A 15 7.77 -9.40 -0.43
C LYS A 15 8.74 -8.33 -0.91
N ALA A 16 8.27 -7.11 -1.08
CA ALA A 16 9.14 -5.98 -1.46
C ALA A 16 9.94 -5.41 -0.30
N GLY A 17 9.79 -5.98 0.90
CA GLY A 17 10.48 -5.51 2.09
C GLY A 17 9.83 -4.30 2.75
N ILE A 18 8.59 -4.02 2.40
CA ILE A 18 7.86 -2.87 2.95
C ILE A 18 7.03 -3.36 4.13
N GLU A 19 7.45 -2.98 5.33
CA GLU A 19 6.74 -3.31 6.56
C GLU A 19 6.04 -2.06 7.09
N ILE A 20 4.72 -2.13 7.18
CA ILE A 20 3.90 -1.06 7.74
C ILE A 20 3.15 -1.67 8.91
N ASP A 21 3.64 -1.40 10.11
CA ASP A 21 3.01 -1.89 11.34
C ASP A 21 1.76 -1.06 11.59
N GLY A 22 0.62 -1.67 11.37
CA GLY A 22 -0.65 -1.01 11.56
C GLY A 22 -1.51 -1.76 12.57
N LYS A 23 -2.79 -1.48 12.53
CA LYS A 23 -3.75 -2.06 13.47
C LYS A 23 -4.40 -3.33 12.94
N THR A 24 -4.33 -3.58 11.64
CA THR A 24 -5.05 -4.68 10.99
C THR A 24 -4.07 -5.56 10.23
N TYR A 25 -4.29 -6.86 10.35
CA TYR A 25 -3.47 -7.86 9.69
C TYR A 25 -4.33 -8.91 9.03
N TRP A 26 -3.85 -9.46 7.92
CA TRP A 26 -4.38 -10.70 7.40
C TRP A 26 -3.86 -11.84 8.27
N LEU A 27 -4.77 -12.67 8.76
CA LEU A 27 -4.45 -13.79 9.63
C LEU A 27 -4.91 -15.08 8.97
N MET A 28 -4.03 -16.09 8.94
CA MET A 28 -4.42 -17.41 8.49
C MET A 28 -5.15 -18.11 9.64
N TYR A 29 -6.47 -18.28 9.50
CA TYR A 29 -7.31 -18.87 10.51
C TYR A 29 -8.18 -19.96 9.89
N LYS A 30 -8.12 -21.17 10.43
CA LYS A 30 -8.88 -22.32 9.92
C LYS A 30 -8.71 -22.51 8.40
N LYS A 31 -7.47 -22.40 7.92
CA LYS A 31 -7.07 -22.57 6.51
C LYS A 31 -7.54 -21.46 5.57
N GLU A 32 -8.03 -20.35 6.12
CA GLU A 32 -8.44 -19.19 5.31
C GLU A 32 -7.81 -17.91 5.85
N TRP A 33 -7.56 -16.97 4.95
CA TRP A 33 -7.06 -15.65 5.33
C TRP A 33 -8.21 -14.74 5.70
N GLU A 34 -8.13 -14.08 6.87
CA GLU A 34 -9.13 -13.16 7.36
C GLU A 34 -8.46 -11.89 7.88
N LEU A 35 -9.17 -10.77 7.80
CA LEU A 35 -8.68 -9.51 8.39
C LEU A 35 -9.02 -9.49 9.87
N TRP A 36 -8.01 -9.27 10.70
CA TRP A 36 -8.15 -9.22 12.15
C TRP A 36 -7.47 -7.97 12.70
N ASP A 37 -8.05 -7.41 13.75
CA ASP A 37 -7.40 -6.35 14.51
C ASP A 37 -6.21 -6.97 15.27
N TYR A 38 -5.09 -6.25 15.32
CA TYR A 38 -3.87 -6.76 15.95
C TYR A 38 -4.10 -7.15 17.41
N LEU A 39 -4.85 -6.33 18.17
CA LEU A 39 -5.12 -6.63 19.58
C LEU A 39 -5.92 -7.92 19.75
N ASP A 40 -6.84 -8.18 18.83
CA ASP A 40 -7.62 -9.42 18.87
C ASP A 40 -6.74 -10.63 18.56
N ILE A 41 -5.77 -10.49 17.66
CA ILE A 41 -4.83 -11.56 17.35
C ILE A 41 -3.99 -11.89 18.59
N ILE A 42 -3.43 -10.87 19.22
CA ILE A 42 -2.59 -11.06 20.41
C ILE A 42 -3.39 -11.66 21.56
N SER A 43 -4.63 -11.20 21.77
CA SER A 43 -5.48 -11.69 22.84
C SER A 43 -5.86 -13.16 22.66
N ASN A 44 -6.10 -13.60 21.44
CA ASN A 44 -6.57 -14.96 21.17
C ASN A 44 -5.46 -15.96 20.84
N PHE A 45 -4.35 -15.52 20.23
CA PHE A 45 -3.34 -16.42 19.70
C PHE A 45 -1.91 -16.13 20.16
N GLY A 46 -1.67 -14.96 20.74
CA GLY A 46 -0.32 -14.54 21.06
C GLY A 46 0.45 -14.10 19.81
N GLU A 47 1.78 -14.10 19.89
CA GLU A 47 2.61 -13.54 18.83
C GLU A 47 3.04 -14.53 17.75
N ASN A 48 2.66 -15.79 17.86
CA ASN A 48 3.17 -16.85 16.99
C ASN A 48 2.27 -17.22 15.82
N LYS A 49 1.27 -16.42 15.50
CA LYS A 49 0.40 -16.69 14.36
C LYS A 49 0.97 -16.14 13.09
N GLN A 50 0.69 -16.82 11.98
CA GLN A 50 1.09 -16.35 10.66
C GLN A 50 0.21 -15.17 10.26
N THR A 51 0.82 -14.01 10.15
CA THR A 51 0.13 -12.76 9.83
C THR A 51 0.84 -11.98 8.74
N ILE A 52 0.08 -11.18 8.02
CA ILE A 52 0.61 -10.26 6.99
C ILE A 52 -0.02 -8.89 7.24
N PRO A 53 0.79 -7.83 7.42
CA PRO A 53 0.23 -6.49 7.62
C PRO A 53 -0.71 -6.10 6.50
N ALA A 54 -1.84 -5.49 6.85
CA ALA A 54 -2.84 -5.02 5.89
C ALA A 54 -3.01 -3.51 6.05
N PRO A 55 -2.10 -2.69 5.49
CA PRO A 55 -2.15 -1.25 5.72
C PRO A 55 -3.41 -0.59 5.22
N THR A 56 -3.79 0.49 5.91
CA THR A 56 -4.91 1.34 5.55
C THR A 56 -4.46 2.42 4.57
N VAL A 57 -5.43 3.15 4.01
CA VAL A 57 -5.14 4.29 3.13
C VAL A 57 -4.23 5.30 3.83
N ASN A 58 -4.54 5.65 5.07
CA ASN A 58 -3.74 6.64 5.80
C ASN A 58 -2.32 6.15 6.06
N GLU A 59 -2.15 4.88 6.40
CA GLU A 59 -0.83 4.31 6.62
C GLU A 59 0.00 4.29 5.34
N LEU A 60 -0.63 4.02 4.20
CA LEU A 60 0.05 4.04 2.91
C LEU A 60 0.42 5.48 2.50
N LEU A 61 -0.49 6.43 2.71
CA LEU A 61 -0.23 7.83 2.39
C LEU A 61 0.93 8.39 3.23
N ASP A 62 1.06 7.96 4.48
CA ASP A 62 2.17 8.39 5.34
C ASP A 62 3.53 7.92 4.81
N ARG A 63 3.56 6.83 4.06
CA ARG A 63 4.80 6.29 3.51
C ARG A 63 5.09 6.82 2.11
N LEU A 64 4.11 7.36 1.40
CA LEU A 64 4.29 7.90 0.06
C LEU A 64 4.70 9.37 0.13
N PRO A 65 5.80 9.76 -0.53
CA PRO A 65 6.20 11.17 -0.53
C PRO A 65 5.17 11.99 -1.32
N LYS A 66 5.00 13.25 -0.93
CA LYS A 66 4.12 14.17 -1.66
C LYS A 66 4.73 14.58 -2.98
N THR A 67 6.05 14.60 -3.05
CA THR A 67 6.80 15.05 -4.22
C THR A 67 8.01 14.16 -4.43
N ILE A 68 8.30 13.83 -5.68
CA ILE A 68 9.53 13.15 -6.06
C ILE A 68 10.27 14.06 -7.01
N THR A 69 11.54 14.34 -6.73
CA THR A 69 12.37 15.17 -7.57
C THR A 69 13.25 14.28 -8.47
N ARG A 70 13.16 14.48 -9.78
CA ARG A 70 13.96 13.76 -10.75
C ARG A 70 14.26 14.70 -11.92
N ASP A 71 15.54 14.76 -12.32
CA ASP A 71 15.99 15.61 -13.42
C ASP A 71 15.57 17.08 -13.24
N LYS A 72 15.68 17.59 -12.00
CA LYS A 72 15.34 18.96 -11.61
C LYS A 72 13.86 19.28 -11.73
N LYS A 73 13.00 18.26 -11.88
CA LYS A 73 11.55 18.42 -11.94
C LYS A 73 10.93 17.84 -10.66
N HIS A 74 9.89 18.51 -10.17
CA HIS A 74 9.16 18.07 -8.98
C HIS A 74 7.86 17.40 -9.42
N TYR A 75 7.83 16.07 -9.28
CA TYR A 75 6.63 15.28 -9.60
C TYR A 75 5.78 15.17 -8.37
N MET A 76 4.54 15.60 -8.45
CA MET A 76 3.62 15.61 -7.32
C MET A 76 2.63 14.44 -7.43
N ILE A 77 2.30 13.87 -6.27
CA ILE A 77 1.31 12.81 -6.24
C ILE A 77 -0.07 13.38 -6.55
N ASN A 78 -0.80 12.68 -7.39
CA ASN A 78 -2.18 13.00 -7.72
C ASN A 78 -2.99 11.71 -7.67
N ILE A 79 -4.13 11.75 -6.96
CA ILE A 79 -4.99 10.59 -6.75
C ILE A 79 -6.39 10.98 -7.21
N TYR A 80 -6.95 10.22 -8.13
CA TYR A 80 -8.29 10.51 -8.63
C TYR A 80 -8.99 9.23 -9.09
N TYR A 81 -10.29 9.30 -9.19
CA TYR A 81 -11.12 8.18 -9.64
C TYR A 81 -11.66 8.46 -11.05
N SER A 82 -11.51 7.47 -11.93
CA SER A 82 -12.17 7.46 -13.23
C SER A 82 -13.00 6.17 -13.29
N THR A 83 -12.67 5.22 -14.15
CA THR A 83 -13.26 3.87 -14.07
C THR A 83 -12.58 3.04 -13.00
N GLU A 84 -11.39 3.45 -12.59
CA GLU A 84 -10.62 2.85 -11.51
C GLU A 84 -9.97 3.96 -10.70
N TRP A 85 -9.37 3.62 -9.56
CA TRP A 85 -8.57 4.55 -8.79
C TRP A 85 -7.20 4.69 -9.45
N ASN A 86 -6.81 5.95 -9.66
CA ASN A 86 -5.54 6.30 -10.30
C ASN A 86 -4.63 6.97 -9.28
N VAL A 87 -3.39 6.50 -9.18
CA VAL A 87 -2.34 7.16 -8.39
C VAL A 87 -1.19 7.42 -9.34
N ILE A 88 -0.78 8.69 -9.44
CA ILE A 88 0.22 9.11 -10.41
C ILE A 88 1.14 10.14 -9.77
N TYR A 89 2.42 10.10 -10.14
CA TYR A 89 3.36 11.19 -9.84
C TYR A 89 3.62 11.93 -11.14
N GLU A 90 3.12 13.15 -11.25
CA GLU A 90 3.23 13.91 -12.49
C GLU A 90 3.78 15.31 -12.28
N TYR A 91 4.53 15.78 -13.26
CA TYR A 91 5.06 17.13 -13.33
C TYR A 91 4.09 18.01 -14.12
N LYS A 92 3.64 17.51 -15.26
CA LYS A 92 2.62 18.13 -16.10
C LYS A 92 1.98 17.01 -16.93
N PRO A 93 0.86 17.26 -17.59
CA PRO A 93 0.23 16.23 -18.43
C PRO A 93 1.24 15.59 -19.38
N GLN A 94 1.26 14.27 -19.44
CA GLN A 94 2.17 13.46 -20.26
C GLN A 94 3.63 13.42 -19.79
N ASP A 95 3.97 14.11 -18.68
CA ASP A 95 5.29 14.00 -18.07
C ASP A 95 5.13 13.51 -16.66
N PHE A 96 5.22 12.20 -16.48
CA PHE A 96 4.98 11.55 -15.19
C PHE A 96 5.96 10.39 -14.98
N ILE A 97 6.16 10.02 -13.72
CA ILE A 97 7.05 8.91 -13.37
C ILE A 97 6.35 7.58 -13.61
N THR A 98 5.17 7.41 -13.04
CA THR A 98 4.40 6.18 -13.21
C THR A 98 2.95 6.42 -12.80
N LEU A 99 2.10 5.52 -13.24
CA LEU A 99 0.67 5.52 -12.95
C LEU A 99 0.27 4.13 -12.51
N THR A 100 -0.45 4.03 -11.39
CA THR A 100 -1.05 2.75 -10.98
C THR A 100 -2.57 2.87 -11.01
N LEU A 101 -3.20 1.77 -11.39
CA LEU A 101 -4.65 1.66 -11.53
C LEU A 101 -5.14 0.46 -10.75
N GLU A 102 -6.18 0.64 -9.94
CA GLU A 102 -6.79 -0.46 -9.21
C GLU A 102 -8.25 -0.15 -8.89
N THR A 103 -9.01 -1.20 -8.59
CA THR A 103 -10.42 -1.05 -8.24
C THR A 103 -10.62 -0.37 -6.89
N THR A 104 -9.61 -0.42 -6.01
CA THR A 104 -9.67 0.24 -4.70
C THR A 104 -8.48 1.20 -4.56
N ILE A 105 -8.70 2.28 -3.81
CA ILE A 105 -7.65 3.27 -3.57
C ILE A 105 -6.49 2.66 -2.77
N GLN A 106 -6.79 1.82 -1.78
CA GLN A 106 -5.74 1.21 -0.96
C GLN A 106 -4.81 0.32 -1.80
N ASP A 107 -5.35 -0.42 -2.76
CA ASP A 107 -4.52 -1.26 -3.62
C ASP A 107 -3.73 -0.42 -4.63
N ALA A 108 -4.31 0.66 -5.15
CA ALA A 108 -3.60 1.57 -6.04
C ALA A 108 -2.41 2.23 -5.32
N LEU A 109 -2.62 2.68 -4.08
CA LEU A 109 -1.56 3.26 -3.25
C LEU A 109 -0.50 2.22 -2.90
N GLY A 110 -0.92 0.99 -2.58
CA GLY A 110 0.01 -0.10 -2.29
C GLY A 110 0.90 -0.42 -3.48
N LYS A 111 0.33 -0.49 -4.67
CA LYS A 111 1.11 -0.73 -5.90
C LYS A 111 2.10 0.39 -6.16
N MET A 112 1.69 1.65 -5.94
CA MET A 112 2.60 2.77 -6.12
C MET A 112 3.78 2.68 -5.17
N LEU A 113 3.53 2.36 -3.91
CA LEU A 113 4.60 2.21 -2.92
C LEU A 113 5.56 1.09 -3.30
N ILE A 114 5.05 -0.04 -3.78
CA ILE A 114 5.87 -1.15 -4.27
C ILE A 114 6.75 -0.69 -5.44
N TYR A 115 6.16 -0.01 -6.41
CA TYR A 115 6.89 0.47 -7.58
C TYR A 115 8.03 1.43 -7.18
N LEU A 116 7.73 2.43 -6.36
CA LEU A 116 8.72 3.42 -5.96
C LEU A 116 9.86 2.78 -5.17
N THR A 117 9.55 1.79 -4.34
CA THR A 117 10.56 1.06 -3.58
C THR A 117 11.47 0.24 -4.48
N LYS A 118 10.89 -0.49 -5.43
CA LYS A 118 11.67 -1.31 -6.38
C LYS A 118 12.54 -0.47 -7.29
N GLU A 119 12.10 0.72 -7.66
CA GLU A 119 12.85 1.61 -8.53
C GLU A 119 13.85 2.48 -7.77
N GLY A 120 13.92 2.34 -6.44
CA GLY A 120 14.85 3.09 -5.63
C GLY A 120 14.52 4.58 -5.51
N LEU A 121 13.28 4.96 -5.80
CA LEU A 121 12.83 6.36 -5.73
C LEU A 121 12.48 6.78 -4.31
N ILE A 122 12.26 5.82 -3.43
CA ILE A 122 12.06 6.03 -1.99
C ILE A 122 12.83 4.95 -1.23
N LYS A 123 13.14 5.22 0.02
CA LYS A 123 13.85 4.29 0.89
C LYS A 123 12.92 3.48 1.77
#